data_3979abcc0f047bbf44a1974e4ba561b6
#
_entry.id   3979abcc0f047bbf44a1974e4ba561b6
#
_cell.length_a   1.000
_cell.length_b   1.000
_cell.length_c   1.000
_cell.angle_alpha   90.00
_cell.angle_beta   90.00
_cell.angle_gamma   90.00
#
_symmetry.space_group_name_H-M   'P 1'
#
loop_
_entity.id
_entity.type
_entity.pdbx_description
1 polymer ?
#
loop_
_entity_poly.entity_id
_entity_poly.type
_entity_poly.pdbx_seq_one_letter_code
_entity_poly.pdbx_strand_id
1 'polypeptide(L)'
;FESRRKRMTTIHQLKRPLDGASRVAFVKGAPNEVVRLSDNYRTDGKVMPMSDEMRKSIMDANDGYAANGLRVLALAYRPLSPDDASIPRSMSDYTPENIECGLTFVGLLVMQDPPRPEVADAVAECRRAGIRVVMITGDYGLTALSIARKIGIVQSPNPRVFSSPSPAMA
;
A
#
# COMPACT_ATOMS: atom_id res chain seq x y z
N PHE A 1 10.46 4.11 -6.24
CA PHE A 1 9.11 3.51 -6.38
C PHE A 1 8.95 2.99 -7.80
N GLU A 2 8.51 1.76 -7.94
CA GLU A 2 8.22 1.16 -9.23
C GLU A 2 6.72 0.82 -9.29
N SER A 3 6.05 1.37 -10.31
CA SER A 3 4.58 1.25 -10.45
C SER A 3 4.09 -0.19 -10.65
N ARG A 4 4.90 -1.06 -11.27
CA ARG A 4 4.56 -2.49 -11.46
C ARG A 4 4.54 -3.25 -10.13
N ARG A 5 5.53 -3.02 -9.27
CA ARG A 5 5.64 -3.67 -7.95
C ARG A 5 4.82 -2.98 -6.87
N LYS A 6 4.39 -1.72 -7.09
CA LYS A 6 3.62 -0.89 -6.16
C LYS A 6 4.24 -0.77 -4.76
N ARG A 7 5.56 -0.91 -4.65
CA ARG A 7 6.31 -0.82 -3.40
C ARG A 7 7.71 -0.27 -3.62
N MET A 8 8.33 0.15 -2.55
CA MET A 8 9.68 0.70 -2.51
C MET A 8 10.41 0.13 -1.31
N THR A 9 11.68 -0.23 -1.51
CA THR A 9 12.55 -0.76 -0.47
C THR A 9 13.80 0.08 -0.34
N THR A 10 14.22 0.33 0.89
CA THR A 10 15.49 0.96 1.21
C THR A 10 16.25 0.09 2.20
N ILE A 11 17.56 -0.03 2.03
CA ILE A 11 18.43 -0.84 2.89
C ILE A 11 19.28 0.09 3.73
N HIS A 12 19.33 -0.18 5.02
CA HIS A 12 20.03 0.63 6.00
C HIS A 12 20.95 -0.20 6.88
N GLN A 13 22.12 0.35 7.17
CA GLN A 13 22.98 -0.10 8.26
C GLN A 13 22.55 0.59 9.54
N LEU A 14 22.15 -0.16 10.55
CA LEU A 14 21.70 0.35 11.83
C LEU A 14 22.87 0.45 12.84
N LYS A 15 22.86 1.48 13.66
CA LYS A 15 23.79 1.61 14.80
C LYS A 15 23.45 0.62 15.92
N ARG A 16 22.18 0.28 16.08
CA ARG A 16 21.70 -0.73 17.04
C ARG A 16 20.99 -1.82 16.23
N PRO A 17 21.31 -3.10 16.44
CA PRO A 17 20.67 -4.20 15.74
C PRO A 17 19.14 -4.20 15.97
N LEU A 18 18.38 -4.55 14.94
CA LEU A 18 16.96 -4.84 15.00
C LEU A 18 16.76 -6.32 14.74
N ASP A 19 16.12 -7.02 15.69
CA ASP A 19 15.90 -8.47 15.64
C ASP A 19 17.19 -9.25 15.30
N GLY A 20 18.30 -8.85 15.94
CA GLY A 20 19.61 -9.48 15.78
C GLY A 20 20.44 -9.05 14.56
N ALA A 21 19.84 -8.32 13.61
CA ALA A 21 20.54 -7.88 12.41
C ALA A 21 20.94 -6.39 12.49
N SER A 22 22.17 -6.08 12.10
CA SER A 22 22.65 -4.71 11.96
C SER A 22 22.29 -4.08 10.61
N ARG A 23 21.84 -4.87 9.65
CA ARG A 23 21.37 -4.41 8.34
C ARG A 23 19.88 -4.76 8.20
N VAL A 24 19.09 -3.82 7.70
CA VAL A 24 17.63 -3.97 7.58
C VAL A 24 17.15 -3.38 6.26
N ALA A 25 16.25 -4.09 5.61
CA ALA A 25 15.45 -3.58 4.50
C ALA A 25 14.13 -3.03 5.05
N PHE A 26 13.83 -1.75 4.81
CA PHE A 26 12.53 -1.16 5.08
C PHE A 26 11.72 -1.10 3.80
N VAL A 27 10.49 -1.59 3.86
CA VAL A 27 9.58 -1.69 2.72
C VAL A 27 8.33 -0.87 3.00
N LYS A 28 7.92 -0.07 2.02
CA LYS A 28 6.61 0.61 2.02
C LYS A 28 5.93 0.43 0.67
N GLY A 29 4.61 0.30 0.68
CA GLY A 29 3.88 0.12 -0.58
C GLY A 29 2.39 -0.09 -0.40
N ALA A 30 1.74 -0.52 -1.48
CA ALA A 30 0.33 -0.86 -1.45
C ALA A 30 0.06 -1.98 -0.43
N PRO A 31 -0.96 -1.84 0.44
CA PRO A 31 -1.23 -2.81 1.50
C PRO A 31 -1.33 -4.25 1.01
N ASN A 32 -2.06 -4.50 -0.08
CA ASN A 32 -2.19 -5.84 -0.67
C ASN A 32 -0.84 -6.49 -0.98
N GLU A 33 0.11 -5.71 -1.55
CA GLU A 33 1.42 -6.22 -1.94
C GLU A 33 2.30 -6.50 -0.74
N VAL A 34 2.37 -5.55 0.21
CA VAL A 34 3.25 -5.68 1.38
C VAL A 34 2.75 -6.77 2.33
N VAL A 35 1.44 -6.82 2.59
CA VAL A 35 0.84 -7.85 3.46
C VAL A 35 1.02 -9.26 2.87
N ARG A 36 0.88 -9.41 1.55
CA ARG A 36 1.12 -10.69 0.87
C ARG A 36 2.54 -11.22 1.04
N LEU A 37 3.53 -10.32 1.10
CA LEU A 37 4.95 -10.64 1.24
C LEU A 37 5.41 -10.73 2.70
N SER A 38 4.50 -10.53 3.66
CA SER A 38 4.82 -10.55 5.08
C SER A 38 4.48 -11.91 5.68
N ASP A 39 5.49 -12.60 6.21
CA ASP A 39 5.34 -13.86 6.93
C ASP A 39 5.14 -13.65 8.44
N ASN A 40 5.44 -12.43 8.90
CA ASN A 40 5.33 -12.04 10.29
C ASN A 40 4.69 -10.66 10.42
N TYR A 41 4.22 -10.34 11.63
CA TYR A 41 3.83 -8.98 12.01
C TYR A 41 4.42 -8.62 13.38
N ARG A 42 4.60 -7.32 13.64
CA ARG A 42 5.11 -6.81 14.91
C ARG A 42 3.98 -6.22 15.73
N THR A 43 3.85 -6.68 16.98
CA THR A 43 2.90 -6.14 17.95
C THR A 43 3.54 -6.15 19.34
N ASP A 44 3.34 -5.09 20.12
CA ASP A 44 3.86 -4.94 21.48
C ASP A 44 5.34 -5.28 21.64
N GLY A 45 6.15 -4.87 20.64
CA GLY A 45 7.58 -5.13 20.61
C GLY A 45 7.99 -6.56 20.22
N LYS A 46 7.04 -7.45 19.97
CA LYS A 46 7.28 -8.86 19.61
C LYS A 46 6.98 -9.10 18.13
N VAL A 47 7.69 -10.04 17.55
CA VAL A 47 7.42 -10.55 16.20
C VAL A 47 6.60 -11.83 16.32
N MET A 48 5.47 -11.86 15.62
CA MET A 48 4.51 -12.97 15.63
C MET A 48 4.30 -13.48 14.21
N PRO A 49 4.03 -14.78 14.00
CA PRO A 49 3.69 -15.31 12.68
C PRO A 49 2.41 -14.68 12.12
N MET A 50 2.40 -14.38 10.83
CA MET A 50 1.25 -13.81 10.13
C MET A 50 0.23 -14.91 9.84
N SER A 51 -0.91 -14.89 10.53
CA SER A 51 -2.03 -15.79 10.22
C SER A 51 -2.96 -15.21 9.13
N ASP A 52 -3.81 -16.05 8.57
CA ASP A 52 -4.81 -15.62 7.57
C ASP A 52 -5.85 -14.68 8.21
N GLU A 53 -6.21 -14.91 9.47
CA GLU A 53 -7.10 -14.00 10.22
C GLU A 53 -6.47 -12.62 10.40
N MET A 54 -5.16 -12.57 10.70
CA MET A 54 -4.45 -11.30 10.83
C MET A 54 -4.34 -10.58 9.49
N ARG A 55 -4.03 -11.31 8.40
CA ARG A 55 -4.05 -10.74 7.04
C ARG A 55 -5.41 -10.13 6.73
N LYS A 56 -6.47 -10.87 6.98
CA LYS A 56 -7.84 -10.40 6.76
C LYS A 56 -8.13 -9.16 7.59
N SER A 57 -7.79 -9.16 8.88
CA SER A 57 -8.01 -8.01 9.77
C SER A 57 -7.29 -6.75 9.28
N ILE A 58 -6.05 -6.88 8.82
CA ILE A 58 -5.29 -5.76 8.24
C ILE A 58 -5.96 -5.25 6.97
N MET A 59 -6.45 -6.14 6.12
CA MET A 59 -7.10 -5.75 4.87
C MET A 59 -8.48 -5.14 5.11
N ASP A 60 -9.25 -5.64 6.07
CA ASP A 60 -10.54 -5.05 6.48
C ASP A 60 -10.31 -3.62 7.03
N ALA A 61 -9.25 -3.39 7.80
CA ALA A 61 -8.87 -2.05 8.26
C ALA A 61 -8.46 -1.14 7.09
N ASN A 62 -7.66 -1.64 6.14
CA ASN A 62 -7.31 -0.91 4.94
C ASN A 62 -8.56 -0.46 4.16
N ASP A 63 -9.50 -1.37 3.95
CA ASP A 63 -10.73 -1.09 3.21
C ASP A 63 -11.61 -0.07 3.94
N GLY A 64 -11.67 -0.15 5.27
CA GLY A 64 -12.34 0.84 6.10
C GLY A 64 -11.76 2.24 5.94
N TYR A 65 -10.42 2.38 5.94
CA TYR A 65 -9.77 3.66 5.68
C TYR A 65 -10.01 4.14 4.25
N ALA A 66 -9.86 3.25 3.27
CA ALA A 66 -10.06 3.59 1.86
C ALA A 66 -11.50 4.02 1.54
N ALA A 67 -12.50 3.38 2.16
CA ALA A 67 -13.91 3.75 2.03
C ALA A 67 -14.19 5.17 2.52
N ASN A 68 -13.36 5.69 3.44
CA ASN A 68 -13.41 7.08 3.90
C ASN A 68 -12.58 8.06 3.02
N GLY A 69 -12.02 7.58 1.91
CA GLY A 69 -11.22 8.38 0.98
C GLY A 69 -9.79 8.64 1.45
N LEU A 70 -9.29 7.81 2.36
CA LEU A 70 -7.92 7.91 2.85
C LEU A 70 -7.00 7.05 1.98
N ARG A 71 -5.78 7.53 1.75
CA ARG A 71 -4.72 6.76 1.11
C ARG A 71 -3.98 5.97 2.19
N VAL A 72 -3.75 4.70 1.91
CA VAL A 72 -3.10 3.80 2.86
C VAL A 72 -1.82 3.24 2.26
N LEU A 73 -0.73 3.27 3.02
CA LEU A 73 0.49 2.53 2.74
C LEU A 73 0.71 1.52 3.86
N ALA A 74 1.15 0.34 3.50
CA ALA A 74 1.67 -0.63 4.45
C ALA A 74 3.17 -0.44 4.64
N LEU A 75 3.62 -0.61 5.87
CA LEU A 75 5.02 -0.56 6.28
C LEU A 75 5.44 -1.94 6.77
N ALA A 76 6.59 -2.40 6.32
CA ALA A 76 7.20 -3.63 6.75
C ALA A 76 8.72 -3.51 6.76
N TYR A 77 9.40 -4.46 7.35
CA TYR A 77 10.86 -4.58 7.31
C TYR A 77 11.29 -6.03 7.22
N ARG A 78 12.53 -6.24 6.80
CA ARG A 78 13.23 -7.52 6.88
C ARG A 78 14.60 -7.32 7.49
N PRO A 79 14.93 -8.01 8.61
CA PRO A 79 16.30 -8.10 9.10
C PRO A 79 17.15 -8.84 8.07
N LEU A 80 18.31 -8.28 7.73
CA LEU A 80 19.25 -8.89 6.78
C LEU A 80 20.44 -9.45 7.58
N SER A 81 20.23 -10.63 8.18
CA SER A 81 21.28 -11.32 8.93
C SER A 81 22.29 -11.95 7.98
N PRO A 82 23.59 -11.87 8.28
CA PRO A 82 24.63 -12.62 7.56
C PRO A 82 24.45 -14.13 7.62
N ASP A 83 23.74 -14.63 8.64
CA ASP A 83 23.48 -16.05 8.87
C ASP A 83 22.27 -16.57 8.08
N ASP A 84 21.47 -15.69 7.48
CA ASP A 84 20.37 -16.06 6.61
C ASP A 84 20.89 -16.43 5.22
N ALA A 85 20.90 -17.74 4.92
CA ALA A 85 21.38 -18.27 3.65
C ALA A 85 20.58 -17.78 2.42
N SER A 86 19.37 -17.26 2.62
CA SER A 86 18.53 -16.71 1.55
C SER A 86 18.95 -15.29 1.13
N ILE A 87 19.81 -14.64 1.92
CA ILE A 87 20.28 -13.28 1.66
C ILE A 87 21.66 -13.35 1.01
N PRO A 88 21.85 -12.76 -0.18
CA PRO A 88 23.16 -12.70 -0.81
C PRO A 88 24.18 -11.99 0.07
N ARG A 89 25.44 -12.45 0.04
CA ARG A 89 26.52 -11.86 0.85
C ARG A 89 26.90 -10.46 0.37
N SER A 90 26.86 -10.23 -0.94
CA SER A 90 27.16 -8.94 -1.54
C SER A 90 25.89 -8.13 -1.75
N MET A 91 25.96 -6.83 -1.44
CA MET A 91 24.86 -5.91 -1.73
C MET A 91 24.62 -5.70 -3.23
N SER A 92 25.62 -5.95 -4.08
CA SER A 92 25.50 -5.92 -5.54
C SER A 92 24.52 -6.97 -6.07
N ASP A 93 24.28 -8.03 -5.30
CA ASP A 93 23.45 -9.17 -5.70
C ASP A 93 22.02 -9.07 -5.11
N TYR A 94 21.72 -7.95 -4.43
CA TYR A 94 20.40 -7.71 -3.87
C TYR A 94 19.41 -7.39 -4.99
N THR A 95 18.37 -8.20 -5.08
CA THR A 95 17.25 -8.01 -5.99
C THR A 95 15.93 -7.90 -5.20
N PRO A 96 14.88 -7.36 -5.79
CA PRO A 96 13.57 -7.36 -5.14
C PRO A 96 13.12 -8.76 -4.70
N GLU A 97 13.42 -9.78 -5.49
CA GLU A 97 13.00 -11.17 -5.26
C GLU A 97 13.64 -11.77 -4.01
N ASN A 98 14.91 -11.42 -3.75
CA ASN A 98 15.63 -11.98 -2.60
C ASN A 98 15.58 -11.10 -1.34
N ILE A 99 15.13 -9.84 -1.46
CA ILE A 99 15.04 -8.91 -0.33
C ILE A 99 13.58 -8.63 0.08
N GLU A 100 12.66 -8.54 -0.88
CA GLU A 100 11.26 -8.19 -0.63
C GLU A 100 10.39 -9.44 -0.36
N CYS A 101 10.88 -10.37 0.46
CA CYS A 101 10.19 -11.59 0.89
C CYS A 101 10.44 -11.82 2.38
N GLY A 102 9.61 -12.64 3.03
CA GLY A 102 9.77 -12.92 4.47
C GLY A 102 9.66 -11.66 5.34
N LEU A 103 8.81 -10.70 4.95
CA LEU A 103 8.72 -9.43 5.62
C LEU A 103 8.04 -9.55 6.98
N THR A 104 8.39 -8.64 7.89
CA THR A 104 7.67 -8.40 9.13
C THR A 104 6.84 -7.13 8.97
N PHE A 105 5.52 -7.28 8.91
CA PHE A 105 4.58 -6.16 8.83
C PHE A 105 4.61 -5.34 10.12
N VAL A 106 4.60 -4.01 9.99
CA VAL A 106 4.64 -3.08 11.13
C VAL A 106 3.31 -2.40 11.35
N GLY A 107 2.65 -1.97 10.26
CA GLY A 107 1.41 -1.22 10.36
C GLY A 107 0.99 -0.55 9.07
N LEU A 108 -0.16 0.09 9.14
CA LEU A 108 -0.71 0.92 8.07
C LEU A 108 -0.42 2.40 8.37
N LEU A 109 0.12 3.10 7.38
CA LEU A 109 0.26 4.56 7.39
C LEU A 109 -0.90 5.14 6.60
N VAL A 110 -1.76 5.88 7.28
CA VAL A 110 -2.96 6.45 6.69
C VAL A 110 -2.74 7.93 6.43
N MET A 111 -3.05 8.36 5.20
CA MET A 111 -2.85 9.73 4.72
C MET A 111 -4.15 10.28 4.14
N GLN A 112 -4.38 11.58 4.33
CA GLN A 112 -5.48 12.28 3.71
C GLN A 112 -4.94 13.34 2.75
N ASP A 113 -5.41 13.29 1.51
CA ASP A 113 -5.17 14.31 0.50
C ASP A 113 -6.54 14.83 0.04
N PRO A 114 -7.07 15.88 0.71
CA PRO A 114 -8.40 16.36 0.41
C PRO A 114 -8.45 16.98 -0.98
N PRO A 115 -9.57 16.81 -1.72
CA PRO A 115 -9.78 17.54 -2.96
C PRO A 115 -9.70 19.05 -2.73
N ARG A 116 -9.25 19.78 -3.74
CA ARG A 116 -9.25 21.24 -3.68
C ARG A 116 -10.69 21.74 -3.52
N PRO A 117 -10.92 22.80 -2.73
CA PRO A 117 -12.27 23.28 -2.41
C PRO A 117 -13.14 23.58 -3.66
N GLU A 118 -12.52 24.12 -4.71
CA GLU A 118 -13.20 24.55 -5.95
C GLU A 118 -13.64 23.39 -6.86
N VAL A 119 -13.17 22.16 -6.64
CA VAL A 119 -13.40 21.04 -7.57
C VAL A 119 -14.85 20.60 -7.59
N ALA A 120 -15.54 20.60 -6.43
CA ALA A 120 -16.93 20.21 -6.35
C ALA A 120 -17.84 21.15 -7.15
N ASP A 121 -17.59 22.46 -7.07
CA ASP A 121 -18.33 23.48 -7.80
C ASP A 121 -18.07 23.37 -9.31
N ALA A 122 -16.82 23.19 -9.73
CA ALA A 122 -16.45 22.99 -11.11
C ALA A 122 -17.12 21.73 -11.71
N VAL A 123 -17.18 20.62 -10.97
CA VAL A 123 -17.91 19.41 -11.39
C VAL A 123 -19.40 19.68 -11.55
N ALA A 124 -20.00 20.46 -10.65
CA ALA A 124 -21.43 20.84 -10.73
C ALA A 124 -21.68 21.73 -11.96
N GLU A 125 -20.79 22.64 -12.31
CA GLU A 125 -20.89 23.47 -13.53
C GLU A 125 -20.78 22.64 -14.80
N CYS A 126 -19.80 21.74 -14.88
CA CYS A 126 -19.68 20.81 -16.00
C CYS A 126 -20.98 20.03 -16.21
N ARG A 127 -21.58 19.55 -15.13
CA ARG A 127 -22.84 18.80 -15.20
C ARG A 127 -23.99 19.68 -15.70
N ARG A 128 -24.11 20.92 -15.23
CA ARG A 128 -25.13 21.88 -15.73
C ARG A 128 -24.96 22.15 -17.22
N ALA A 129 -23.76 22.17 -17.71
CA ALA A 129 -23.44 22.32 -19.13
C ALA A 129 -23.61 21.03 -19.96
N GLY A 130 -24.08 19.92 -19.37
CA GLY A 130 -24.21 18.63 -20.04
C GLY A 130 -22.90 17.88 -20.27
N ILE A 131 -21.81 18.34 -19.67
CA ILE A 131 -20.48 17.73 -19.80
C ILE A 131 -20.36 16.56 -18.80
N ARG A 132 -20.00 15.39 -19.32
CA ARG A 132 -19.74 14.20 -18.49
C ARG A 132 -18.30 14.24 -17.97
N VAL A 133 -18.15 14.24 -16.65
CA VAL A 133 -16.85 14.16 -15.99
C VAL A 133 -16.55 12.70 -15.63
N VAL A 134 -15.33 12.23 -15.93
CA VAL A 134 -14.82 10.89 -15.63
C VAL A 134 -13.56 11.03 -14.81
N MET A 135 -13.45 10.27 -13.72
CA MET A 135 -12.22 10.18 -12.92
C MET A 135 -11.36 9.02 -13.43
N ILE A 136 -10.09 9.30 -13.72
CA ILE A 136 -9.06 8.31 -14.04
C ILE A 136 -7.94 8.49 -13.01
N THR A 137 -7.62 7.42 -12.29
CA THR A 137 -6.63 7.46 -11.20
C THR A 137 -5.93 6.12 -11.05
N GLY A 138 -4.70 6.14 -10.56
CA GLY A 138 -3.98 4.94 -10.10
C GLY A 138 -4.21 4.59 -8.63
N ASP A 139 -5.08 5.33 -7.94
CA ASP A 139 -5.40 5.08 -6.54
C ASP A 139 -6.24 3.80 -6.36
N TYR A 140 -6.25 3.31 -5.13
CA TYR A 140 -7.11 2.19 -4.76
C TYR A 140 -8.59 2.51 -5.02
N GLY A 141 -9.33 1.57 -5.63
CA GLY A 141 -10.67 1.82 -6.15
C GLY A 141 -11.66 2.37 -5.12
N LEU A 142 -11.62 1.90 -3.86
CA LEU A 142 -12.48 2.41 -2.79
C LEU A 142 -12.15 3.86 -2.43
N THR A 143 -10.86 4.21 -2.38
CA THR A 143 -10.40 5.60 -2.16
C THR A 143 -10.88 6.51 -3.28
N ALA A 144 -10.68 6.09 -4.53
CA ALA A 144 -11.11 6.84 -5.71
C ALA A 144 -12.63 7.06 -5.72
N LEU A 145 -13.41 6.02 -5.41
CA LEU A 145 -14.86 6.09 -5.33
C LEU A 145 -15.34 7.07 -4.24
N SER A 146 -14.71 7.04 -3.07
CA SER A 146 -15.02 7.95 -1.98
C SER A 146 -14.76 9.41 -2.38
N ILE A 147 -13.61 9.69 -3.01
CA ILE A 147 -13.28 11.02 -3.51
C ILE A 147 -14.28 11.46 -4.59
N ALA A 148 -14.59 10.59 -5.56
CA ALA A 148 -15.53 10.88 -6.64
C ALA A 148 -16.93 11.21 -6.12
N ARG A 149 -17.38 10.59 -5.03
CA ARG A 149 -18.62 10.94 -4.33
C ARG A 149 -18.54 12.31 -3.66
N LYS A 150 -17.43 12.59 -2.94
CA LYS A 150 -17.23 13.87 -2.25
C LYS A 150 -17.25 15.06 -3.20
N ILE A 151 -16.66 14.93 -4.40
CA ILE A 151 -16.60 16.01 -5.40
C ILE A 151 -17.78 15.97 -6.39
N GLY A 152 -18.75 15.07 -6.18
CA GLY A 152 -20.00 15.05 -6.95
C GLY A 152 -19.90 14.38 -8.33
N ILE A 153 -18.79 13.76 -8.73
CA ILE A 153 -18.70 12.97 -9.97
C ILE A 153 -19.66 11.79 -9.92
N VAL A 154 -19.73 11.10 -8.79
CA VAL A 154 -20.60 9.95 -8.55
C VAL A 154 -21.75 10.34 -7.64
N GLN A 155 -22.98 10.20 -8.14
CA GLN A 155 -24.22 10.41 -7.38
C GLN A 155 -25.04 9.13 -7.23
N SER A 156 -24.78 8.11 -8.08
CA SER A 156 -25.48 6.83 -8.01
C SER A 156 -25.00 6.02 -6.81
N PRO A 157 -25.88 5.27 -6.12
CA PRO A 157 -25.48 4.29 -5.11
C PRO A 157 -24.64 3.16 -5.73
N ASN A 158 -24.91 2.79 -6.99
CA ASN A 158 -24.21 1.73 -7.72
C ASN A 158 -23.48 2.29 -8.96
N PRO A 159 -22.34 2.97 -8.79
CA PRO A 159 -21.58 3.53 -9.91
C PRO A 159 -20.89 2.41 -10.70
N ARG A 160 -20.66 2.65 -12.00
CA ARG A 160 -19.78 1.80 -12.80
C ARG A 160 -18.33 2.18 -12.48
N VAL A 161 -17.60 1.24 -11.90
CA VAL A 161 -16.17 1.34 -11.65
C VAL A 161 -15.46 0.33 -12.54
N PHE A 162 -14.50 0.80 -13.33
CA PHE A 162 -13.66 -0.07 -14.18
C PHE A 162 -12.27 -0.08 -13.57
N SER A 163 -11.78 -1.25 -13.22
CA SER A 163 -10.37 -1.45 -12.87
C SER A 163 -9.66 -2.10 -14.04
N SER A 164 -8.49 -1.57 -14.40
CA SER A 164 -7.60 -2.30 -15.29
C SER A 164 -7.22 -3.61 -14.61
N PRO A 165 -7.30 -4.76 -15.29
CA PRO A 165 -6.72 -5.99 -14.75
C PRO A 165 -5.25 -5.71 -14.45
N SER A 166 -4.79 -6.10 -13.26
CA SER A 166 -3.36 -6.13 -12.96
C SER A 166 -2.70 -6.96 -14.06
N PRO A 167 -1.64 -6.50 -14.73
CA PRO A 167 -0.98 -7.34 -15.72
C PRO A 167 -0.64 -8.64 -15.02
N ALA A 168 -1.32 -9.73 -15.46
CA ALA A 168 -0.99 -11.06 -15.01
C ALA A 168 0.50 -11.27 -15.28
N MET A 169 1.18 -11.88 -14.35
CA MET A 169 2.55 -12.36 -14.55
C MET A 169 2.53 -13.23 -15.80
N ALA A 170 3.13 -12.72 -16.88
CA ALA A 170 3.53 -13.53 -18.03
C ALA A 170 4.98 -13.95 -17.79
#